data_28ebe851eb8dcc93ee6ce38e8500fadf
#
_entry.id   28ebe851eb8dcc93ee6ce38e8500fadf
#
_cell.length_a   1.000
_cell.length_b   1.000
_cell.length_c   1.000
_cell.angle_alpha   90.00
_cell.angle_beta   90.00
_cell.angle_gamma   90.00
#
_symmetry.space_group_name_H-M   'P 1'
#
loop_
_entity.id
_entity.type
_entity.pdbx_description
1 polymer ?
#
loop_
_entity_poly.entity_id
_entity_poly.type
_entity_poly.pdbx_seq_one_letter_code
_entity_poly.pdbx_strand_id
1 'polypeptide(L)'
;MFRFWLVVLACVLAPASARAADTEKVPIRGQGVAVTIYAPKGQPRGTLIMASGDVGWVGLAVSLAEEFSAQGYLVAGLNTRQYLSSFTSGRSHLETTDEPADYKLIADYLRARGQLVHPVIVSGVSEGAALAVLAASDAKNHAWIDGVITMGLPASAELAWRWTDAASWITKRDASEPSFAPADVIARISPLPLYMIQSTKDEYVPPGDYERFRALARQPSRLVLIDASNHRFTDRRAELDAAFVNGLAWIVQRRAATP
;
A
#
# COMPACT_ATOMS: atom_id res chain seq x y z
N MET A 1 4.96 -18.39 -63.09
CA MET A 1 4.20 -17.55 -62.15
C MET A 1 4.02 -18.32 -60.83
N PHE A 2 4.93 -18.14 -59.85
CA PHE A 2 4.81 -18.76 -58.52
C PHE A 2 4.17 -17.73 -57.56
N ARG A 3 2.99 -18.04 -57.02
CA ARG A 3 2.28 -17.27 -55.99
C ARG A 3 2.77 -17.71 -54.62
N PHE A 4 3.56 -16.86 -53.93
CA PHE A 4 3.90 -17.05 -52.52
C PHE A 4 2.69 -16.61 -51.69
N TRP A 5 2.13 -17.52 -50.88
CA TRP A 5 1.16 -17.20 -49.83
C TRP A 5 1.94 -16.90 -48.56
N LEU A 6 1.86 -15.66 -48.11
CA LEU A 6 2.34 -15.24 -46.78
C LEU A 6 1.29 -15.68 -45.75
N VAL A 7 1.62 -16.66 -44.93
CA VAL A 7 0.84 -17.04 -43.74
C VAL A 7 1.25 -16.10 -42.60
N VAL A 8 0.41 -15.12 -42.30
CA VAL A 8 0.58 -14.27 -41.10
C VAL A 8 0.05 -15.07 -39.91
N LEU A 9 0.97 -15.55 -39.07
CA LEU A 9 0.65 -16.21 -37.80
C LEU A 9 0.31 -15.11 -36.79
N ALA A 10 -0.97 -14.84 -36.59
CA ALA A 10 -1.46 -13.96 -35.51
C ALA A 10 -1.30 -14.68 -34.17
N CYS A 11 -0.25 -14.38 -33.40
CA CYS A 11 -0.18 -14.78 -32.00
C CYS A 11 -1.27 -14.05 -31.22
N VAL A 12 -2.37 -14.74 -30.96
CA VAL A 12 -3.38 -14.32 -29.99
C VAL A 12 -2.76 -14.51 -28.61
N LEU A 13 -2.26 -13.42 -28.02
CA LEU A 13 -1.90 -13.38 -26.61
C LEU A 13 -3.21 -13.48 -25.80
N ALA A 14 -3.50 -14.68 -25.29
CA ALA A 14 -4.59 -14.87 -24.35
C ALA A 14 -4.33 -14.01 -23.09
N PRO A 15 -5.32 -13.28 -22.58
CA PRO A 15 -5.13 -12.54 -21.33
C PRO A 15 -4.73 -13.52 -20.23
N ALA A 16 -3.61 -13.25 -19.59
CA ALA A 16 -3.13 -14.06 -18.50
C ALA A 16 -4.04 -13.85 -17.29
N SER A 17 -5.00 -14.77 -17.05
CA SER A 17 -5.80 -14.73 -15.82
C SER A 17 -4.90 -14.74 -14.60
N ALA A 18 -5.02 -13.75 -13.71
CA ALA A 18 -4.33 -13.76 -12.42
C ALA A 18 -4.67 -15.06 -11.67
N ARG A 19 -3.75 -15.56 -10.87
CA ARG A 19 -4.04 -16.67 -9.96
C ARG A 19 -5.07 -16.18 -8.95
N ALA A 20 -6.03 -17.03 -8.54
CA ALA A 20 -6.98 -16.66 -7.51
C ALA A 20 -6.24 -16.21 -6.25
N ALA A 21 -6.73 -15.13 -5.65
CA ALA A 21 -6.18 -14.63 -4.39
C ALA A 21 -6.46 -15.67 -3.28
N ASP A 22 -5.47 -15.92 -2.43
CA ASP A 22 -5.59 -16.80 -1.26
C ASP A 22 -5.45 -15.99 0.02
N THR A 23 -6.32 -16.22 1.01
CA THR A 23 -6.27 -15.50 2.28
C THR A 23 -5.64 -16.39 3.33
N GLU A 24 -4.49 -15.98 3.83
CA GLU A 24 -3.72 -16.66 4.84
C GLU A 24 -3.84 -15.96 6.20
N LYS A 25 -3.73 -16.73 7.29
CA LYS A 25 -3.67 -16.18 8.65
C LYS A 25 -2.23 -16.06 9.09
N VAL A 26 -1.73 -14.83 9.13
CA VAL A 26 -0.38 -14.53 9.63
C VAL A 26 -0.43 -14.38 11.14
N PRO A 27 0.41 -15.12 11.90
CA PRO A 27 0.45 -14.99 13.36
C PRO A 27 1.12 -13.69 13.77
N ILE A 28 0.34 -12.74 14.28
CA ILE A 28 0.79 -11.44 14.78
C ILE A 28 0.35 -11.30 16.23
N ARG A 29 1.28 -11.20 17.17
CA ARG A 29 1.04 -11.00 18.60
C ARG A 29 -0.07 -11.91 19.17
N GLY A 30 -0.05 -13.20 18.80
CA GLY A 30 -1.02 -14.21 19.25
C GLY A 30 -2.37 -14.20 18.50
N GLN A 31 -2.57 -13.30 17.55
CA GLN A 31 -3.75 -13.26 16.69
C GLN A 31 -3.41 -13.81 15.29
N GLY A 32 -4.38 -14.41 14.62
CA GLY A 32 -4.30 -14.83 13.24
C GLY A 32 -4.83 -13.71 12.32
N VAL A 33 -3.98 -12.77 11.93
CA VAL A 33 -4.37 -11.65 11.06
C VAL A 33 -4.48 -12.12 9.61
N ALA A 34 -5.62 -11.83 8.97
CA ALA A 34 -5.83 -12.21 7.59
C ALA A 34 -5.03 -11.32 6.63
N VAL A 35 -4.23 -11.97 5.79
CA VAL A 35 -3.48 -11.33 4.69
C VAL A 35 -3.86 -12.03 3.39
N THR A 36 -4.31 -11.27 2.40
CA THR A 36 -4.71 -11.81 1.10
C THR A 36 -3.54 -11.79 0.15
N ILE A 37 -3.11 -12.95 -0.30
CA ILE A 37 -1.94 -13.13 -1.18
C ILE A 37 -2.38 -13.20 -2.64
N TYR A 38 -1.90 -12.28 -3.45
CA TYR A 38 -2.03 -12.26 -4.90
C TYR A 38 -0.68 -12.67 -5.50
N ALA A 39 -0.58 -13.93 -5.87
CA ALA A 39 0.64 -14.45 -6.48
C ALA A 39 0.66 -14.17 -7.98
N PRO A 40 1.77 -13.65 -8.54
CA PRO A 40 1.92 -13.46 -9.97
C PRO A 40 2.08 -14.80 -10.69
N LYS A 41 1.92 -14.78 -12.01
CA LYS A 41 2.34 -15.90 -12.84
C LYS A 41 3.86 -15.92 -12.93
N GLY A 42 4.47 -17.03 -12.53
CA GLY A 42 5.94 -17.21 -12.55
C GLY A 42 6.63 -16.60 -11.33
N GLN A 43 7.93 -16.34 -11.48
CA GLN A 43 8.74 -15.80 -10.38
C GLN A 43 8.38 -14.32 -10.12
N PRO A 44 8.15 -13.93 -8.86
CA PRO A 44 7.87 -12.53 -8.53
C PRO A 44 9.04 -11.61 -8.88
N ARG A 45 8.71 -10.43 -9.42
CA ARG A 45 9.68 -9.35 -9.69
C ARG A 45 9.97 -8.49 -8.45
N GLY A 46 9.18 -8.66 -7.40
CA GLY A 46 9.24 -7.94 -6.14
C GLY A 46 8.01 -8.24 -5.30
N THR A 47 7.96 -7.67 -4.11
CA THR A 47 6.86 -7.84 -3.15
C THR A 47 6.25 -6.49 -2.80
N LEU A 48 4.92 -6.40 -2.82
CA LEU A 48 4.15 -5.29 -2.29
C LEU A 48 3.42 -5.76 -1.03
N ILE A 49 3.69 -5.14 0.13
CA ILE A 49 2.83 -5.27 1.32
C ILE A 49 1.92 -4.05 1.31
N MET A 50 0.66 -4.26 0.96
CA MET A 50 -0.29 -3.18 0.71
C MET A 50 -1.42 -3.21 1.73
N ALA A 51 -1.67 -2.10 2.41
CA ALA A 51 -2.81 -1.93 3.31
C ALA A 51 -3.96 -1.18 2.64
N SER A 52 -5.19 -1.59 2.94
CA SER A 52 -6.40 -0.94 2.44
C SER A 52 -6.71 0.36 3.21
N GLY A 53 -7.73 1.11 2.75
CA GLY A 53 -8.36 2.14 3.58
C GLY A 53 -9.20 1.57 4.72
N ASP A 54 -9.83 2.45 5.48
CA ASP A 54 -10.71 2.21 6.63
C ASP A 54 -11.95 1.37 6.30
N VAL A 55 -12.43 1.42 5.06
CA VAL A 55 -13.54 0.57 4.59
C VAL A 55 -13.17 -0.92 4.47
N GLY A 56 -11.89 -1.26 4.58
CA GLY A 56 -11.36 -2.62 4.50
C GLY A 56 -10.86 -3.02 3.10
N TRP A 57 -10.60 -4.31 2.91
CA TRP A 57 -9.98 -4.85 1.68
C TRP A 57 -11.01 -4.96 0.55
N VAL A 58 -11.35 -3.81 -0.04
CA VAL A 58 -12.36 -3.67 -1.12
C VAL A 58 -11.96 -2.57 -2.12
N GLY A 59 -12.62 -2.53 -3.27
CA GLY A 59 -12.54 -1.45 -4.25
C GLY A 59 -11.11 -1.20 -4.74
N LEU A 60 -10.58 -0.01 -4.51
CA LEU A 60 -9.29 0.43 -5.04
C LEU A 60 -8.13 -0.48 -4.61
N ALA A 61 -8.07 -0.91 -3.36
CA ALA A 61 -7.00 -1.78 -2.86
C ALA A 61 -6.99 -3.15 -3.56
N VAL A 62 -8.15 -3.77 -3.72
CA VAL A 62 -8.29 -5.06 -4.45
C VAL A 62 -7.88 -4.90 -5.91
N SER A 63 -8.39 -3.88 -6.57
CA SER A 63 -8.11 -3.60 -7.97
C SER A 63 -6.60 -3.38 -8.24
N LEU A 64 -5.92 -2.64 -7.36
CA LEU A 64 -4.47 -2.44 -7.44
C LEU A 64 -3.71 -3.75 -7.19
N ALA A 65 -4.14 -4.56 -6.22
CA ALA A 65 -3.50 -5.83 -5.93
C ALA A 65 -3.59 -6.81 -7.11
N GLU A 66 -4.75 -6.88 -7.78
CA GLU A 66 -4.94 -7.67 -9.00
C GLU A 66 -4.06 -7.18 -10.14
N GLU A 67 -4.04 -5.86 -10.37
CA GLU A 67 -3.25 -5.23 -11.42
C GLU A 67 -1.74 -5.50 -11.24
N PHE A 68 -1.21 -5.26 -10.03
CA PHE A 68 0.23 -5.46 -9.80
C PHE A 68 0.64 -6.92 -9.73
N SER A 69 -0.26 -7.81 -9.31
CA SER A 69 -0.04 -9.24 -9.44
C SER A 69 0.05 -9.66 -10.91
N ALA A 70 -0.81 -9.13 -11.76
CA ALA A 70 -0.73 -9.35 -13.21
C ALA A 70 0.57 -8.81 -13.83
N GLN A 71 1.13 -7.73 -13.27
CA GLN A 71 2.43 -7.17 -13.68
C GLN A 71 3.65 -7.90 -13.10
N GLY A 72 3.44 -8.96 -12.34
CA GLY A 72 4.52 -9.83 -11.86
C GLY A 72 4.99 -9.53 -10.43
N TYR A 73 4.27 -8.77 -9.63
CA TYR A 73 4.58 -8.58 -8.21
C TYR A 73 3.77 -9.55 -7.35
N LEU A 74 4.38 -10.07 -6.29
CA LEU A 74 3.61 -10.68 -5.22
C LEU A 74 2.99 -9.55 -4.37
N VAL A 75 1.66 -9.57 -4.20
CA VAL A 75 0.97 -8.58 -3.36
C VAL A 75 0.40 -9.27 -2.12
N ALA A 76 0.84 -8.82 -0.95
CA ALA A 76 0.30 -9.22 0.34
C ALA A 76 -0.63 -8.11 0.84
N GLY A 77 -1.93 -8.34 0.72
CA GLY A 77 -2.98 -7.38 1.04
C GLY A 77 -3.41 -7.45 2.50
N LEU A 78 -3.20 -6.37 3.25
CA LEU A 78 -3.63 -6.22 4.63
C LEU A 78 -4.95 -5.44 4.68
N ASN A 79 -5.99 -6.07 5.23
CA ASN A 79 -7.25 -5.40 5.51
C ASN A 79 -7.09 -4.52 6.77
N THR A 80 -6.90 -3.22 6.59
CA THR A 80 -6.66 -2.26 7.69
C THR A 80 -7.71 -2.33 8.78
N ARG A 81 -8.99 -2.29 8.40
CA ARG A 81 -10.09 -2.38 9.38
C ARG A 81 -10.02 -3.66 10.20
N GLN A 82 -9.81 -4.80 9.56
CA GLN A 82 -9.72 -6.09 10.25
C GLN A 82 -8.47 -6.17 11.11
N TYR A 83 -7.35 -5.65 10.64
CA TYR A 83 -6.10 -5.58 11.39
C TYR A 83 -6.28 -4.77 12.67
N LEU A 84 -6.75 -3.53 12.58
CA LEU A 84 -7.01 -2.67 13.73
C LEU A 84 -8.00 -3.33 14.71
N SER A 85 -9.12 -3.88 14.21
CA SER A 85 -10.13 -4.54 15.06
C SER A 85 -9.61 -5.78 15.77
N SER A 86 -8.61 -6.49 15.22
CA SER A 86 -8.00 -7.66 15.86
C SER A 86 -7.28 -7.33 17.17
N PHE A 87 -6.86 -6.07 17.34
CA PHE A 87 -6.12 -5.57 18.50
C PHE A 87 -6.91 -4.56 19.34
N THR A 88 -8.15 -4.29 18.95
CA THR A 88 -9.03 -3.36 19.64
C THR A 88 -10.05 -4.10 20.48
N SER A 89 -9.98 -4.00 21.81
CA SER A 89 -10.97 -4.55 22.72
C SER A 89 -11.03 -3.73 24.00
N GLY A 90 -12.24 -3.45 24.52
CA GLY A 90 -12.40 -2.61 25.70
C GLY A 90 -11.65 -1.28 25.54
N ARG A 91 -10.56 -1.09 26.29
CA ARG A 91 -9.67 0.08 26.20
C ARG A 91 -8.38 -0.17 25.43
N SER A 92 -8.15 -1.42 24.97
CA SER A 92 -6.93 -1.73 24.22
C SER A 92 -7.00 -1.20 22.79
N HIS A 93 -5.86 -0.79 22.28
CA HIS A 93 -5.64 -0.30 20.93
C HIS A 93 -4.19 -0.58 20.53
N LEU A 94 -3.82 -0.32 19.28
CA LEU A 94 -2.45 -0.33 18.84
C LEU A 94 -1.70 0.92 19.31
N GLU A 95 -0.44 0.74 19.62
CA GLU A 95 0.50 1.86 19.79
C GLU A 95 1.29 2.09 18.50
N THR A 96 1.83 3.28 18.33
CA THR A 96 2.67 3.61 17.15
C THR A 96 3.94 2.74 17.04
N THR A 97 4.32 2.06 18.11
CA THR A 97 5.45 1.13 18.14
C THR A 97 5.08 -0.31 17.77
N ASP A 98 3.79 -0.67 17.83
CA ASP A 98 3.31 -2.02 17.53
C ASP A 98 3.30 -2.29 16.03
N GLU A 99 2.73 -1.38 15.28
CA GLU A 99 2.47 -1.55 13.85
C GLU A 99 3.74 -1.78 13.01
N PRO A 100 4.87 -1.06 13.21
CA PRO A 100 6.11 -1.36 12.49
C PRO A 100 6.64 -2.77 12.74
N ALA A 101 6.48 -3.29 13.97
CA ALA A 101 6.84 -4.65 14.31
C ALA A 101 5.89 -5.68 13.68
N ASP A 102 4.61 -5.38 13.59
CA ASP A 102 3.60 -6.23 12.96
C ASP A 102 3.83 -6.37 11.45
N TYR A 103 4.20 -5.29 10.75
CA TYR A 103 4.61 -5.34 9.34
C TYR A 103 5.85 -6.21 9.13
N LYS A 104 6.79 -6.15 10.06
CA LYS A 104 7.94 -7.05 10.03
C LYS A 104 7.54 -8.51 10.17
N LEU A 105 6.56 -8.84 11.01
CA LEU A 105 6.04 -10.21 11.13
C LEU A 105 5.40 -10.70 9.83
N ILE A 106 4.70 -9.82 9.09
CA ILE A 106 4.19 -10.16 7.75
C ILE A 106 5.34 -10.44 6.79
N ALA A 107 6.36 -9.60 6.77
CA ALA A 107 7.54 -9.81 5.93
C ALA A 107 8.28 -11.10 6.27
N ASP A 108 8.47 -11.40 7.57
CA ASP A 108 9.12 -12.62 8.04
C ASP A 108 8.30 -13.88 7.68
N TYR A 109 6.97 -13.80 7.75
CA TYR A 109 6.08 -14.87 7.32
C TYR A 109 6.25 -15.16 5.82
N LEU A 110 6.26 -14.14 4.98
CA LEU A 110 6.49 -14.28 3.54
C LEU A 110 7.90 -14.83 3.26
N ARG A 111 8.91 -14.36 4.00
CA ARG A 111 10.31 -14.84 3.87
C ARG A 111 10.44 -16.31 4.21
N ALA A 112 9.82 -16.77 5.30
CA ALA A 112 9.85 -18.19 5.70
C ALA A 112 9.22 -19.12 4.66
N ARG A 113 8.35 -18.59 3.79
CA ARG A 113 7.69 -19.33 2.70
C ARG A 113 8.40 -19.15 1.35
N GLY A 114 9.53 -18.45 1.31
CA GLY A 114 10.25 -18.15 0.07
C GLY A 114 9.50 -17.18 -0.86
N GLN A 115 8.56 -16.39 -0.30
CA GLN A 115 7.69 -15.49 -1.05
C GLN A 115 8.11 -14.02 -0.96
N LEU A 116 9.02 -13.66 -0.05
CA LEU A 116 9.54 -12.30 0.05
C LEU A 116 10.65 -12.07 -0.97
N VAL A 117 10.36 -11.35 -2.02
CA VAL A 117 11.29 -11.04 -3.11
C VAL A 117 11.51 -9.53 -3.18
N HIS A 118 12.77 -9.11 -3.23
CA HIS A 118 13.12 -7.70 -3.41
C HIS A 118 12.96 -7.23 -4.85
N PRO A 119 12.55 -5.97 -5.08
CA PRO A 119 12.30 -4.95 -4.06
C PRO A 119 11.05 -5.24 -3.23
N VAL A 120 11.14 -5.01 -1.92
CA VAL A 120 10.00 -5.05 -1.00
C VAL A 120 9.50 -3.64 -0.76
N ILE A 121 8.28 -3.36 -1.17
CA ILE A 121 7.68 -2.04 -1.08
C ILE A 121 6.46 -2.11 -0.17
N VAL A 122 6.44 -1.26 0.85
CA VAL A 122 5.23 -1.06 1.64
C VAL A 122 4.37 0.02 1.02
N SER A 123 3.08 -0.23 0.92
CA SER A 123 2.16 0.72 0.29
C SER A 123 0.78 0.69 0.95
N GLY A 124 -0.04 1.68 0.63
CA GLY A 124 -1.40 1.68 1.10
C GLY A 124 -2.25 2.79 0.50
N VAL A 125 -3.55 2.64 0.72
CA VAL A 125 -4.58 3.59 0.30
C VAL A 125 -5.19 4.22 1.55
N SER A 126 -5.31 5.55 1.59
CA SER A 126 -5.96 6.27 2.69
C SER A 126 -5.33 5.89 4.04
N GLU A 127 -6.10 5.38 5.00
CA GLU A 127 -5.63 4.87 6.29
C GLU A 127 -4.43 3.92 6.15
N GLY A 128 -4.47 2.99 5.19
CA GLY A 128 -3.36 2.09 4.90
C GLY A 128 -2.11 2.80 4.38
N ALA A 129 -2.24 3.98 3.77
CA ALA A 129 -1.09 4.79 3.39
C ALA A 129 -0.36 5.34 4.61
N ALA A 130 -1.11 5.74 5.64
CA ALA A 130 -0.54 6.17 6.91
C ALA A 130 0.17 5.02 7.64
N LEU A 131 -0.42 3.82 7.65
CA LEU A 131 0.23 2.63 8.21
C LEU A 131 1.54 2.30 7.46
N ALA A 132 1.57 2.41 6.13
CA ALA A 132 2.80 2.20 5.36
C ALA A 132 3.90 3.22 5.71
N VAL A 133 3.52 4.48 5.97
CA VAL A 133 4.43 5.53 6.46
C VAL A 133 4.93 5.19 7.86
N LEU A 134 4.06 4.75 8.75
CA LEU A 134 4.43 4.37 10.12
C LEU A 134 5.39 3.17 10.12
N ALA A 135 5.07 2.10 9.35
CA ALA A 135 5.92 0.92 9.21
C ALA A 135 7.35 1.28 8.75
N ALA A 136 7.46 2.15 7.75
CA ALA A 136 8.75 2.58 7.20
C ALA A 136 9.46 3.63 8.07
N SER A 137 8.80 4.24 9.03
CA SER A 137 9.42 5.23 9.94
C SER A 137 10.29 4.61 11.03
N ASP A 138 10.16 3.29 11.28
CA ASP A 138 11.07 2.57 12.17
C ASP A 138 12.34 2.16 11.41
N ALA A 139 13.49 2.69 11.83
CA ALA A 139 14.78 2.40 11.22
C ALA A 139 15.13 0.90 11.16
N LYS A 140 14.56 0.06 12.07
CA LYS A 140 14.75 -1.40 12.03
C LYS A 140 14.16 -2.02 10.76
N ASN A 141 13.15 -1.41 10.20
CA ASN A 141 12.49 -1.88 9.00
C ASN A 141 13.23 -1.49 7.71
N HIS A 142 14.18 -0.54 7.78
CA HIS A 142 15.03 -0.18 6.63
C HIS A 142 15.90 -1.35 6.14
N ALA A 143 16.11 -2.38 6.96
CA ALA A 143 16.85 -3.58 6.56
C ALA A 143 16.13 -4.45 5.54
N TRP A 144 14.79 -4.32 5.39
CA TRP A 144 13.99 -5.17 4.52
C TRP A 144 13.00 -4.41 3.63
N ILE A 145 12.68 -3.14 3.94
CA ILE A 145 11.88 -2.26 3.08
C ILE A 145 12.81 -1.58 2.07
N ASP A 146 12.43 -1.60 0.80
CA ASP A 146 13.16 -0.94 -0.29
C ASP A 146 12.55 0.41 -0.69
N GLY A 147 11.32 0.69 -0.26
CA GLY A 147 10.65 1.96 -0.51
C GLY A 147 9.19 1.96 -0.10
N VAL A 148 8.59 3.13 -0.20
CA VAL A 148 7.20 3.39 0.22
C VAL A 148 6.42 4.05 -0.91
N ILE A 149 5.19 3.57 -1.16
CA ILE A 149 4.24 4.23 -2.07
C ILE A 149 2.94 4.48 -1.33
N THR A 150 2.50 5.73 -1.26
CA THR A 150 1.25 6.12 -0.61
C THR A 150 0.25 6.66 -1.62
N MET A 151 -1.03 6.39 -1.41
CA MET A 151 -2.15 6.92 -2.19
C MET A 151 -3.18 7.53 -1.26
N GLY A 152 -3.45 8.82 -1.41
CA GLY A 152 -4.40 9.52 -0.56
C GLY A 152 -3.98 9.52 0.93
N LEU A 153 -2.72 9.88 1.23
CA LEU A 153 -2.20 9.91 2.60
C LEU A 153 -2.97 10.93 3.46
N PRO A 154 -3.68 10.50 4.52
CA PRO A 154 -4.46 11.40 5.36
C PRO A 154 -3.60 12.15 6.38
N ALA A 155 -4.12 13.25 6.93
CA ALA A 155 -3.44 14.04 7.97
C ALA A 155 -3.35 13.31 9.32
N SER A 156 -4.29 12.42 9.60
CA SER A 156 -4.38 11.60 10.81
C SER A 156 -4.83 10.20 10.46
N ALA A 157 -4.36 9.21 11.19
CA ALA A 157 -4.74 7.80 11.03
C ALA A 157 -5.01 7.15 12.39
N GLU A 158 -6.00 6.28 12.43
CA GLU A 158 -6.45 5.62 13.65
C GLU A 158 -5.57 4.41 14.01
N LEU A 159 -5.42 4.17 15.33
CA LEU A 159 -4.73 3.03 15.91
C LEU A 159 -5.70 2.01 16.53
N ALA A 160 -6.98 2.20 16.32
CA ALA A 160 -8.04 1.33 16.78
C ALA A 160 -9.18 1.31 15.76
N TRP A 161 -10.01 0.29 15.81
CA TRP A 161 -11.26 0.26 15.08
C TRP A 161 -12.34 -0.45 15.90
N ARG A 162 -13.45 0.25 16.16
CA ARG A 162 -14.62 -0.29 16.86
C ARG A 162 -15.88 -0.16 16.02
N TRP A 163 -16.86 -1.00 16.25
CA TRP A 163 -18.15 -0.91 15.56
C TRP A 163 -18.87 0.43 15.80
N THR A 164 -18.60 1.09 16.92
CA THR A 164 -19.10 2.44 17.23
C THR A 164 -18.56 3.49 16.27
N ASP A 165 -17.41 3.25 15.65
CA ASP A 165 -16.77 4.16 14.71
C ASP A 165 -17.51 4.20 13.37
N ALA A 166 -18.17 3.10 13.00
CA ALA A 166 -19.07 3.09 11.84
C ALA A 166 -20.22 4.12 11.98
N ALA A 167 -20.61 4.48 13.20
CA ALA A 167 -21.59 5.53 13.43
C ALA A 167 -21.01 6.93 13.17
N SER A 168 -19.70 7.14 13.26
CA SER A 168 -19.04 8.41 12.96
C SER A 168 -19.19 8.79 11.48
N TRP A 169 -19.22 7.81 10.58
CA TRP A 169 -19.46 8.02 9.15
C TRP A 169 -20.84 8.61 8.87
N ILE A 170 -21.84 8.25 9.69
CA ILE A 170 -23.22 8.75 9.58
C ILE A 170 -23.35 10.10 10.27
N THR A 171 -22.73 10.27 11.44
CA THR A 171 -22.87 11.45 12.29
C THR A 171 -21.89 12.57 11.95
N LYS A 172 -20.87 12.30 11.12
CA LYS A 172 -19.75 13.20 10.79
C LYS A 172 -19.03 13.74 12.03
N ARG A 173 -19.02 12.98 13.12
CA ARG A 173 -18.24 13.27 14.31
C ARG A 173 -16.95 12.48 14.23
N ASP A 174 -15.83 13.10 14.57
CA ASP A 174 -14.56 12.42 14.66
C ASP A 174 -14.67 11.27 15.68
N ALA A 175 -14.19 10.09 15.29
CA ALA A 175 -14.04 9.00 16.23
C ALA A 175 -13.05 9.44 17.31
N SER A 176 -13.36 9.19 18.58
CA SER A 176 -12.46 9.51 19.70
C SER A 176 -11.41 8.42 19.89
N GLU A 177 -11.02 7.75 18.81
CA GLU A 177 -10.04 6.68 18.84
C GLU A 177 -8.60 7.22 18.90
N PRO A 178 -7.66 6.48 19.52
CA PRO A 178 -6.25 6.81 19.46
C PRO A 178 -5.78 6.90 18.01
N SER A 179 -5.08 7.97 17.68
CA SER A 179 -4.61 8.25 16.33
C SER A 179 -3.19 8.80 16.35
N PHE A 180 -2.55 8.81 15.19
CA PHE A 180 -1.25 9.46 14.99
C PHE A 180 -1.28 10.32 13.72
N ALA A 181 -0.41 11.32 13.66
CA ALA A 181 -0.23 12.13 12.47
C ALA A 181 0.97 11.61 11.66
N PRO A 182 0.79 11.18 10.39
CA PRO A 182 1.91 10.81 9.53
C PRO A 182 2.98 11.89 9.40
N ALA A 183 2.60 13.16 9.53
CA ALA A 183 3.52 14.30 9.53
C ALA A 183 4.59 14.23 10.63
N ASP A 184 4.32 13.59 11.77
CA ASP A 184 5.25 13.49 12.88
C ASP A 184 6.35 12.43 12.67
N VAL A 185 6.11 11.51 11.72
CA VAL A 185 7.01 10.37 11.49
C VAL A 185 7.60 10.33 10.08
N ILE A 186 7.00 11.01 9.09
CA ILE A 186 7.35 10.92 7.66
C ILE A 186 8.83 11.25 7.37
N ALA A 187 9.43 12.16 8.14
CA ALA A 187 10.84 12.51 7.99
C ALA A 187 11.80 11.37 8.33
N ARG A 188 11.35 10.38 9.11
CA ARG A 188 12.14 9.21 9.54
C ARG A 188 12.22 8.11 8.50
N ILE A 189 11.43 8.17 7.43
CA ILE A 189 11.48 7.22 6.31
C ILE A 189 12.83 7.27 5.59
N SER A 190 13.44 8.47 5.48
CA SER A 190 14.77 8.60 4.87
C SER A 190 15.81 7.74 5.61
N PRO A 191 16.65 6.97 4.88
CA PRO A 191 17.00 7.12 3.46
C PRO A 191 16.14 6.32 2.47
N LEU A 192 15.07 5.64 2.91
CA LEU A 192 14.19 4.93 1.99
C LEU A 192 13.47 5.90 1.05
N PRO A 193 13.31 5.56 -0.25
CA PRO A 193 12.56 6.38 -1.17
C PRO A 193 11.06 6.35 -0.84
N LEU A 194 10.46 7.55 -0.74
CA LEU A 194 9.04 7.76 -0.50
C LEU A 194 8.38 8.39 -1.74
N TYR A 195 7.38 7.71 -2.30
CA TYR A 195 6.61 8.16 -3.45
C TYR A 195 5.15 8.36 -3.05
N MET A 196 4.69 9.61 -3.04
CA MET A 196 3.34 9.98 -2.62
C MET A 196 2.48 10.31 -3.84
N ILE A 197 1.28 9.75 -3.92
CA ILE A 197 0.29 10.00 -4.97
C ILE A 197 -0.95 10.60 -4.32
N GLN A 198 -1.36 11.80 -4.77
CA GLN A 198 -2.51 12.52 -4.22
C GLN A 198 -3.45 13.00 -5.32
N SER A 199 -4.74 13.02 -5.03
CA SER A 199 -5.74 13.70 -5.84
C SER A 199 -5.74 15.19 -5.54
N THR A 200 -5.85 16.05 -6.56
CA THR A 200 -5.95 17.49 -6.37
C THR A 200 -7.31 17.95 -5.84
N LYS A 201 -8.35 17.11 -5.97
CA LYS A 201 -9.73 17.37 -5.52
C LYS A 201 -10.18 16.30 -4.52
N ASP A 202 -9.26 15.94 -3.63
CA ASP A 202 -9.50 14.99 -2.56
C ASP A 202 -10.40 15.62 -1.48
N GLU A 203 -11.53 15.01 -1.20
CA GLU A 203 -12.49 15.51 -0.21
C GLU A 203 -12.06 15.27 1.24
N TYR A 204 -11.04 14.41 1.45
CA TYR A 204 -10.51 14.06 2.79
C TYR A 204 -9.11 14.62 3.03
N VAL A 205 -8.34 14.92 1.97
CA VAL A 205 -6.95 15.37 2.06
C VAL A 205 -6.79 16.70 1.33
N PRO A 206 -7.01 17.82 2.00
CA PRO A 206 -6.90 19.14 1.39
C PRO A 206 -5.45 19.46 0.98
N PRO A 207 -5.25 20.41 0.05
CA PRO A 207 -3.92 20.79 -0.45
C PRO A 207 -2.89 21.11 0.64
N GLY A 208 -3.30 21.71 1.75
CA GLY A 208 -2.40 22.03 2.85
C GLY A 208 -1.73 20.81 3.48
N ASP A 209 -2.42 19.67 3.50
CA ASP A 209 -1.90 18.44 4.11
C ASP A 209 -0.82 17.79 3.24
N TYR A 210 -1.07 17.57 1.95
CA TYR A 210 -0.06 16.95 1.09
C TYR A 210 1.15 17.88 0.82
N GLU A 211 0.95 19.20 0.81
CA GLU A 211 2.06 20.15 0.77
C GLU A 211 2.89 20.13 2.06
N ARG A 212 2.25 19.95 3.22
CA ARG A 212 2.93 19.72 4.49
C ARG A 212 3.76 18.43 4.45
N PHE A 213 3.21 17.33 3.93
CA PHE A 213 3.97 16.09 3.77
C PHE A 213 5.16 16.27 2.84
N ARG A 214 4.98 16.96 1.70
CA ARG A 214 6.07 17.29 0.78
C ARG A 214 7.19 18.08 1.45
N ALA A 215 6.84 19.01 2.32
CA ALA A 215 7.81 19.85 3.03
C ALA A 215 8.57 19.10 4.13
N LEU A 216 7.91 18.14 4.82
CA LEU A 216 8.49 17.38 5.92
C LEU A 216 9.26 16.13 5.47
N ALA A 217 8.86 15.53 4.36
CA ALA A 217 9.52 14.33 3.82
C ALA A 217 10.95 14.65 3.39
N ARG A 218 11.92 13.93 4.00
CA ARG A 218 13.33 14.03 3.59
C ARG A 218 13.57 13.28 2.29
N GLN A 219 14.63 13.68 1.59
CA GLN A 219 15.04 13.00 0.36
C GLN A 219 15.58 11.57 0.65
N PRO A 220 15.35 10.62 -0.25
CA PRO A 220 14.65 10.76 -1.55
C PRO A 220 13.13 10.69 -1.39
N SER A 221 12.43 11.75 -1.76
CA SER A 221 10.96 11.80 -1.75
C SER A 221 10.39 12.47 -3.00
N ARG A 222 9.19 12.06 -3.39
CA ARG A 222 8.47 12.62 -4.53
C ARG A 222 6.97 12.68 -4.24
N LEU A 223 6.34 13.79 -4.59
CA LEU A 223 4.88 13.95 -4.61
C LEU A 223 4.41 14.03 -6.07
N VAL A 224 3.41 13.25 -6.41
CA VAL A 224 2.70 13.26 -7.70
C VAL A 224 1.25 13.61 -7.45
N LEU A 225 0.79 14.65 -8.13
CA LEU A 225 -0.59 15.11 -8.08
C LEU A 225 -1.33 14.64 -9.33
N ILE A 226 -2.52 14.05 -9.13
CA ILE A 226 -3.43 13.64 -10.20
C ILE A 226 -4.67 14.50 -10.10
N ASP A 227 -5.11 15.10 -11.20
CA ASP A 227 -6.34 15.89 -11.24
C ASP A 227 -7.58 14.98 -11.27
N ALA A 228 -7.70 14.14 -10.23
CA ALA A 228 -8.85 13.30 -10.01
C ALA A 228 -9.97 14.05 -9.28
N SER A 229 -11.22 13.64 -9.51
CA SER A 229 -12.40 14.29 -8.94
C SER A 229 -12.67 13.93 -7.47
N ASN A 230 -11.95 12.94 -6.92
CA ASN A 230 -12.17 12.44 -5.56
C ASN A 230 -10.97 11.65 -5.02
N HIS A 231 -11.03 11.32 -3.73
CA HIS A 231 -10.04 10.53 -3.00
C HIS A 231 -9.75 9.16 -3.60
N ARG A 232 -10.74 8.54 -4.28
CA ARG A 232 -10.65 7.18 -4.82
C ARG A 232 -10.12 7.13 -6.26
N PHE A 233 -9.81 8.28 -6.87
CA PHE A 233 -9.31 8.40 -8.25
C PHE A 233 -10.24 7.75 -9.28
N THR A 234 -11.57 7.78 -9.06
CA THR A 234 -12.52 7.00 -9.86
C THR A 234 -12.56 7.39 -11.32
N ASP A 235 -12.33 8.65 -11.64
CA ASP A 235 -12.30 9.22 -12.99
C ASP A 235 -10.88 9.27 -13.62
N ARG A 236 -9.85 8.88 -12.86
CA ARG A 236 -8.44 8.92 -13.27
C ARG A 236 -7.69 7.63 -12.96
N ARG A 237 -8.37 6.49 -13.09
CA ARG A 237 -7.78 5.21 -12.74
C ARG A 237 -6.50 4.90 -13.52
N ALA A 238 -6.51 5.10 -14.83
CA ALA A 238 -5.34 4.84 -15.66
C ALA A 238 -4.14 5.74 -15.30
N GLU A 239 -4.41 6.99 -14.90
CA GLU A 239 -3.36 7.90 -14.42
C GLU A 239 -2.79 7.46 -13.08
N LEU A 240 -3.64 6.95 -12.17
CA LEU A 240 -3.21 6.38 -10.90
C LEU A 240 -2.32 5.14 -11.12
N ASP A 241 -2.76 4.21 -11.98
CA ASP A 241 -2.01 2.99 -12.28
C ASP A 241 -0.65 3.33 -12.89
N ALA A 242 -0.60 4.29 -13.82
CA ALA A 242 0.64 4.79 -14.40
C ALA A 242 1.54 5.48 -13.35
N ALA A 243 0.98 6.29 -12.45
CA ALA A 243 1.73 6.94 -11.37
C ALA A 243 2.33 5.91 -10.41
N PHE A 244 1.59 4.86 -10.09
CA PHE A 244 2.09 3.79 -9.22
C PHE A 244 3.22 3.01 -9.91
N VAL A 245 3.07 2.63 -11.17
CA VAL A 245 4.14 1.97 -11.97
C VAL A 245 5.39 2.84 -12.03
N ASN A 246 5.24 4.14 -12.25
CA ASN A 246 6.36 5.09 -12.23
C ASN A 246 7.02 5.16 -10.85
N GLY A 247 6.23 5.08 -9.77
CA GLY A 247 6.73 5.00 -8.39
C GLY A 247 7.56 3.75 -8.15
N LEU A 248 7.09 2.58 -8.59
CA LEU A 248 7.84 1.32 -8.52
C LEU A 248 9.18 1.43 -9.27
N ALA A 249 9.15 1.90 -10.51
CA ALA A 249 10.35 2.06 -11.31
C ALA A 249 11.35 3.04 -10.68
N TRP A 250 10.84 4.16 -10.14
CA TRP A 250 11.67 5.17 -9.47
C TRP A 250 12.34 4.61 -8.20
N ILE A 251 11.62 3.82 -7.39
CA ILE A 251 12.19 3.17 -6.20
C ILE A 251 13.31 2.20 -6.59
N VAL A 252 13.06 1.34 -7.58
CA VAL A 252 14.06 0.38 -8.08
C VAL A 252 15.32 1.08 -8.55
N GLN A 253 15.19 2.19 -9.30
CA GLN A 253 16.34 2.98 -9.77
C GLN A 253 17.13 3.59 -8.61
N ARG A 254 16.45 4.09 -7.56
CA ARG A 254 17.10 4.66 -6.38
C ARG A 254 17.87 3.62 -5.59
N ARG A 255 17.30 2.43 -5.42
CA ARG A 255 17.99 1.30 -4.77
C ARG A 255 19.27 0.91 -5.51
N ALA A 256 19.23 0.82 -6.84
CA ALA A 256 20.41 0.47 -7.64
C ALA A 256 21.53 1.54 -7.58
N ALA A 257 21.19 2.78 -7.21
CA ALA A 257 22.14 3.89 -7.12
C ALA A 257 22.74 4.05 -5.70
N THR A 258 22.30 3.26 -4.72
CA THR A 258 22.86 3.26 -3.37
C THR A 258 23.90 2.15 -3.28
N PRO A 259 25.19 2.46 -3.05
CA PRO A 259 26.27 1.50 -3.03
C PRO A 259 26.19 0.51 -1.85
#